data_e0bfc954f0df2d20a1484abc4f2363d6
#
_entry.id   e0bfc954f0df2d20a1484abc4f2363d6
#
_cell.length_a   1.000
_cell.length_b   1.000
_cell.length_c   1.000
_cell.angle_alpha   90.00
_cell.angle_beta   90.00
_cell.angle_gamma   90.00
#
_symmetry.space_group_name_H-M   'P 1'
#
loop_
_entity.id
_entity.type
_entity.pdbx_description
1 polymer ?
#
loop_
_entity_poly.entity_id
_entity_poly.type
_entity_poly.pdbx_seq_one_letter_code
_entity_poly.pdbx_strand_id
1 'polypeptide(L)'
;MGGASTDGSARTPDGPEGQGAGAGARAGRSRSRRLPALGAVAGCALLLAACGGGGGEEGARGGPAPSARKAPAVRPVPAGKGSKTESDFNGDGARDLVLNDLVKADSHGDDTGIGIVYGSASAEGSGSEATDAPDDEKAGAGTGGADDANGGGLRPAVRQLLTPAAQAARVKGELPATFDAEAVCDLDRDGFSDLVVSTDPPYDGQGRPPVPLQLLFGSPKGLTGKAVVLRIPDRARYGNDWPDQPVCGDFDGDGTADLVVHATGGRLSFLRGPFSRAGAPRAAGKALRSPGSVPTGPAADIDGDGYDDLLVRAGGQNSASSVVLGSAKGPNTTGVLLPAGTGAVFGDFGRGKGTDAAIGTPTAVALRYEIPGTRRGTLDLPGTELHAADFDGDGTDDLVTGGKRIRILPGGPKGLTTTDAVTVRPPASGGTRVLETADFDGDGRADLVLRTVRGDAADTIAVYPGREDGLVAERPEVTFSTSEFLGME
;
A
#
# COMPACT_ATOMS: atom_id res chain seq x y z
N MET A 1 -23.73 61.20 40.42
CA MET A 1 -22.91 62.32 39.98
C MET A 1 -22.13 61.84 38.78
N GLY A 2 -22.55 62.13 37.64
CA GLY A 2 -22.30 63.22 36.72
C GLY A 2 -21.25 62.68 35.74
N GLY A 3 -21.40 62.37 34.55
CA GLY A 3 -22.02 63.07 33.41
C GLY A 3 -20.89 63.32 32.42
N ALA A 4 -20.94 62.84 31.21
CA ALA A 4 -21.01 63.62 30.00
C ALA A 4 -20.59 62.81 28.76
N SER A 5 -21.49 62.78 27.86
CA SER A 5 -21.53 62.47 26.47
C SER A 5 -20.68 63.48 25.71
N THR A 6 -19.96 63.07 24.63
CA THR A 6 -19.76 63.91 23.45
C THR A 6 -19.69 63.02 22.18
N ASP A 7 -20.58 63.31 21.36
CA ASP A 7 -20.87 63.05 20.00
C ASP A 7 -19.78 63.57 19.08
N GLY A 8 -19.50 62.96 17.94
CA GLY A 8 -18.49 63.40 16.99
C GLY A 8 -18.66 62.69 15.64
N SER A 9 -19.72 63.03 14.93
CA SER A 9 -19.97 62.75 13.50
C SER A 9 -18.98 63.57 12.60
N ALA A 10 -18.34 62.90 11.62
CA ALA A 10 -17.90 63.58 10.40
C ALA A 10 -17.55 62.56 9.29
N ARG A 11 -18.44 62.41 8.31
CA ARG A 11 -18.33 62.72 6.89
C ARG A 11 -17.35 61.90 6.05
N THR A 12 -17.96 61.12 5.18
CA THR A 12 -17.42 60.63 3.88
C THR A 12 -17.09 61.79 2.93
N PRO A 13 -16.17 61.64 1.96
CA PRO A 13 -16.44 62.16 0.63
C PRO A 13 -16.45 61.08 -0.47
N ASP A 14 -17.27 61.36 -1.43
CA ASP A 14 -17.59 60.70 -2.70
C ASP A 14 -16.40 60.52 -3.64
N GLY A 15 -16.62 59.58 -4.56
CA GLY A 15 -15.83 59.03 -5.60
C GLY A 15 -15.15 59.96 -6.64
N PRO A 16 -14.63 59.38 -7.71
CA PRO A 16 -15.48 59.17 -8.91
C PRO A 16 -15.25 57.84 -9.68
N GLU A 17 -16.25 57.57 -10.48
CA GLU A 17 -16.32 56.55 -11.52
C GLU A 17 -15.19 56.60 -12.54
N GLY A 18 -14.64 55.43 -12.87
CA GLY A 18 -13.75 55.24 -14.01
C GLY A 18 -14.11 53.97 -14.75
N GLN A 19 -14.80 54.11 -15.87
CA GLN A 19 -15.04 53.10 -16.89
C GLN A 19 -13.74 52.64 -17.52
N GLY A 20 -13.58 51.33 -17.76
CA GLY A 20 -12.45 50.81 -18.52
C GLY A 20 -12.53 49.33 -18.82
N ALA A 21 -13.23 49.02 -19.89
CA ALA A 21 -12.98 48.01 -20.92
C ALA A 21 -12.41 46.61 -20.53
N GLY A 22 -13.18 45.59 -20.96
CA GLY A 22 -12.86 44.19 -20.95
C GLY A 22 -11.65 43.77 -21.74
N ALA A 23 -11.03 42.71 -21.28
CA ALA A 23 -10.21 41.82 -22.09
C ALA A 23 -10.48 40.38 -21.69
N GLY A 24 -11.21 39.70 -22.54
CA GLY A 24 -11.46 38.27 -22.41
C GLY A 24 -10.19 37.47 -22.63
N ALA A 25 -9.81 36.67 -21.68
CA ALA A 25 -8.81 35.63 -21.85
C ALA A 25 -9.45 34.39 -22.47
N ARG A 26 -9.19 34.16 -23.74
CA ARG A 26 -9.58 32.97 -24.48
C ARG A 26 -8.75 31.77 -23.99
N ALA A 27 -9.42 30.72 -23.55
CA ALA A 27 -8.87 29.41 -23.36
C ALA A 27 -8.25 28.86 -24.67
N GLY A 28 -6.95 28.70 -24.69
CA GLY A 28 -6.22 28.10 -25.78
C GLY A 28 -6.40 26.58 -25.81
N ARG A 29 -7.26 26.10 -26.70
CA ARG A 29 -7.32 24.69 -27.08
C ARG A 29 -6.07 24.33 -27.88
N SER A 30 -5.18 23.53 -27.33
CA SER A 30 -4.11 22.87 -28.04
C SER A 30 -4.70 21.84 -29.01
N ARG A 31 -4.68 22.17 -30.30
CA ARG A 31 -4.97 21.25 -31.39
C ARG A 31 -3.69 20.52 -31.75
N SER A 32 -3.62 19.23 -31.41
CA SER A 32 -2.60 18.31 -31.97
C SER A 32 -2.81 18.20 -33.48
N ARG A 33 -1.83 18.70 -34.24
CA ARG A 33 -1.74 18.52 -35.70
C ARG A 33 -1.29 17.09 -36.00
N ARG A 34 -2.18 16.30 -36.55
CA ARG A 34 -1.81 15.06 -37.26
C ARG A 34 -1.17 15.43 -38.59
N LEU A 35 0.07 14.97 -38.81
CA LEU A 35 0.72 14.95 -40.12
C LEU A 35 0.38 13.62 -40.81
N PRO A 36 0.03 13.60 -42.11
CA PRO A 36 -0.17 12.38 -42.83
C PRO A 36 1.19 11.82 -43.32
N ALA A 37 1.43 10.55 -43.00
CA ALA A 37 2.53 9.79 -43.59
C ALA A 37 2.14 9.38 -45.02
N LEU A 38 2.89 9.92 -45.98
CA LEU A 38 2.90 9.45 -47.36
C LEU A 38 3.80 8.21 -47.45
N GLY A 39 3.24 7.16 -48.06
CA GLY A 39 3.93 5.93 -48.33
C GLY A 39 4.98 6.03 -49.42
N ALA A 40 6.01 5.25 -49.32
CA ALA A 40 6.85 4.82 -50.44
C ALA A 40 7.09 3.32 -50.32
N VAL A 41 6.43 2.61 -51.22
CA VAL A 41 6.70 1.22 -51.53
C VAL A 41 7.93 1.16 -52.42
N ALA A 42 8.96 0.44 -52.01
CA ALA A 42 9.97 -0.07 -52.94
C ALA A 42 10.40 -1.46 -52.47
N GLY A 43 9.96 -2.43 -53.24
CA GLY A 43 10.40 -3.79 -53.11
C GLY A 43 11.78 -3.96 -53.75
N CYS A 44 12.54 -4.90 -53.21
CA CYS A 44 13.55 -5.64 -53.99
C CYS A 44 13.70 -7.05 -53.43
N ALA A 45 13.57 -7.94 -54.36
CA ALA A 45 13.60 -9.38 -54.18
C ALA A 45 15.03 -9.94 -54.10
N LEU A 46 15.13 -11.05 -53.42
CA LEU A 46 15.98 -12.25 -53.65
C LEU A 46 17.42 -12.05 -54.20
N LEU A 47 18.36 -12.60 -53.46
CA LEU A 47 19.39 -13.49 -54.05
C LEU A 47 19.93 -14.46 -52.98
N LEU A 48 19.64 -15.73 -53.20
CA LEU A 48 20.33 -16.89 -52.65
C LEU A 48 21.71 -17.02 -53.32
N ALA A 49 22.75 -17.16 -52.53
CA ALA A 49 23.97 -17.82 -53.01
C ALA A 49 24.61 -18.60 -51.87
N ALA A 50 24.70 -19.89 -52.08
CA ALA A 50 25.38 -20.86 -51.24
C ALA A 50 26.86 -21.01 -51.65
N CYS A 51 27.62 -21.68 -50.75
CA CYS A 51 28.99 -22.20 -50.87
C CYS A 51 30.05 -21.28 -50.23
N GLY A 52 30.82 -21.70 -49.26
CA GLY A 52 31.33 -22.98 -48.84
C GLY A 52 32.73 -22.73 -48.33
N GLY A 53 33.11 -23.38 -47.22
CA GLY A 53 34.51 -23.68 -46.96
C GLY A 53 35.14 -23.10 -45.69
N GLY A 54 35.24 -23.89 -44.65
CA GLY A 54 36.51 -24.23 -43.98
C GLY A 54 36.90 -23.53 -42.70
N GLY A 55 36.78 -24.22 -41.61
CA GLY A 55 37.85 -24.35 -40.62
C GLY A 55 37.80 -23.43 -39.36
N GLY A 56 37.63 -24.02 -38.20
CA GLY A 56 38.02 -23.42 -36.92
C GLY A 56 37.00 -23.69 -35.81
N GLU A 57 37.07 -24.90 -35.23
CA GLU A 57 36.42 -25.22 -33.95
C GLU A 57 37.04 -24.42 -32.83
N GLU A 58 36.22 -23.68 -32.08
CA GLU A 58 36.40 -23.59 -30.64
C GLU A 58 35.01 -23.48 -30.03
N GLY A 59 34.61 -24.54 -29.34
CA GLY A 59 33.27 -24.72 -28.79
C GLY A 59 33.05 -23.86 -27.56
N ALA A 60 32.22 -22.84 -27.70
CA ALA A 60 31.47 -22.30 -26.59
C ALA A 60 30.29 -23.25 -26.30
N ARG A 61 30.45 -24.11 -25.32
CA ARG A 61 29.35 -24.91 -24.78
C ARG A 61 28.34 -23.94 -24.17
N GLY A 62 27.28 -23.62 -24.91
CA GLY A 62 26.07 -23.05 -24.36
C GLY A 62 25.54 -24.02 -23.30
N GLY A 63 25.64 -23.65 -22.03
CA GLY A 63 24.94 -24.37 -20.99
C GLY A 63 23.43 -24.35 -21.29
N PRO A 64 22.69 -25.40 -20.93
CA PRO A 64 21.25 -25.43 -21.10
C PRO A 64 20.66 -24.17 -20.45
N ALA A 65 19.78 -23.46 -21.19
CA ALA A 65 18.96 -22.39 -20.64
C ALA A 65 18.28 -22.93 -19.37
N PRO A 66 18.25 -22.17 -18.27
CA PRO A 66 17.55 -22.62 -17.08
C PRO A 66 16.11 -22.93 -17.47
N SER A 67 15.76 -24.21 -17.37
CA SER A 67 14.36 -24.64 -17.58
C SER A 67 13.48 -23.84 -16.63
N ALA A 68 12.49 -23.14 -17.18
CA ALA A 68 11.49 -22.43 -16.41
C ALA A 68 10.93 -23.41 -15.36
N ARG A 69 11.15 -23.14 -14.08
CA ARG A 69 10.52 -23.92 -13.01
C ARG A 69 9.01 -23.84 -13.23
N LYS A 70 8.37 -24.99 -13.34
CA LYS A 70 6.91 -25.06 -13.40
C LYS A 70 6.38 -24.46 -12.10
N ALA A 71 5.43 -23.52 -12.21
CA ALA A 71 4.78 -22.94 -11.03
C ALA A 71 4.22 -24.06 -10.14
N PRO A 72 4.30 -23.96 -8.82
CA PRO A 72 3.69 -24.90 -7.91
C PRO A 72 2.19 -25.03 -8.17
N ALA A 73 1.64 -26.23 -8.03
CA ALA A 73 0.20 -26.42 -8.11
C ALA A 73 -0.49 -25.59 -7.00
N VAL A 74 -1.59 -24.93 -7.35
CA VAL A 74 -2.37 -24.16 -6.38
C VAL A 74 -2.97 -25.10 -5.35
N ARG A 75 -2.77 -24.78 -4.07
CA ARG A 75 -3.37 -25.51 -2.94
C ARG A 75 -4.60 -24.75 -2.42
N PRO A 76 -5.57 -25.44 -1.81
CA PRO A 76 -6.71 -24.80 -1.14
C PRO A 76 -6.23 -23.86 -0.02
N VAL A 77 -6.96 -22.75 0.16
CA VAL A 77 -6.76 -21.84 1.29
C VAL A 77 -7.11 -22.55 2.59
N PRO A 78 -6.23 -22.57 3.60
CA PRO A 78 -6.56 -23.09 4.92
C PRO A 78 -7.72 -22.31 5.54
N ALA A 79 -8.63 -22.98 6.22
CA ALA A 79 -9.76 -22.32 6.86
C ALA A 79 -9.42 -22.00 8.31
N GLY A 80 -9.36 -20.71 8.65
CA GLY A 80 -9.24 -20.21 10.02
C GLY A 80 -10.58 -20.03 10.73
N LYS A 81 -10.53 -19.46 11.93
CA LYS A 81 -11.69 -19.19 12.79
C LYS A 81 -11.90 -17.70 13.05
N GLY A 82 -11.09 -16.88 12.42
CA GLY A 82 -10.96 -15.45 12.68
C GLY A 82 -9.79 -15.15 13.61
N SER A 83 -9.15 -14.02 13.40
CA SER A 83 -7.99 -13.56 14.17
C SER A 83 -8.05 -12.04 14.39
N LYS A 84 -7.03 -11.50 15.06
CA LYS A 84 -6.78 -10.06 15.14
C LYS A 84 -5.53 -9.66 14.34
N THR A 85 -4.93 -10.62 13.64
CA THR A 85 -3.79 -10.38 12.79
C THR A 85 -4.23 -9.53 11.61
N GLU A 86 -3.53 -8.45 11.36
CA GLU A 86 -3.77 -7.60 10.20
C GLU A 86 -3.50 -8.36 8.90
N SER A 87 -4.25 -8.05 7.86
CA SER A 87 -4.14 -8.70 6.54
C SER A 87 -4.34 -10.22 6.56
N ASP A 88 -5.05 -10.76 7.55
CA ASP A 88 -5.43 -12.18 7.62
C ASP A 88 -6.84 -12.37 7.06
N PHE A 89 -6.94 -12.66 5.75
CA PHE A 89 -8.21 -12.77 5.05
C PHE A 89 -8.94 -14.10 5.30
N ASN A 90 -8.21 -15.14 5.74
CA ASN A 90 -8.76 -16.48 6.00
C ASN A 90 -8.92 -16.79 7.49
N GLY A 91 -8.43 -15.90 8.37
CA GLY A 91 -8.59 -15.99 9.82
C GLY A 91 -7.79 -17.13 10.47
N ASP A 92 -6.66 -17.52 9.90
CA ASP A 92 -5.81 -18.61 10.42
C ASP A 92 -4.70 -18.11 11.37
N GLY A 93 -4.63 -16.81 11.58
CA GLY A 93 -3.68 -16.15 12.48
C GLY A 93 -2.38 -15.75 11.83
N ALA A 94 -2.20 -15.99 10.54
CA ALA A 94 -1.04 -15.54 9.77
C ALA A 94 -1.38 -14.36 8.87
N ARG A 95 -0.42 -13.50 8.62
CA ARG A 95 -0.56 -12.37 7.70
C ARG A 95 -0.48 -12.83 6.26
N ASP A 96 -1.36 -12.33 5.40
CA ASP A 96 -1.40 -12.59 3.97
C ASP A 96 -0.82 -11.43 3.17
N LEU A 97 -0.25 -11.71 2.00
CA LEU A 97 0.35 -10.69 1.13
C LEU A 97 -0.58 -10.35 -0.03
N VAL A 98 -0.81 -9.05 -0.22
CA VAL A 98 -1.58 -8.48 -1.34
C VAL A 98 -0.64 -8.00 -2.44
N LEU A 99 -0.94 -8.36 -3.69
CA LEU A 99 -0.16 -7.98 -4.87
C LEU A 99 -1.04 -7.26 -5.88
N ASN A 100 -0.82 -5.96 -6.05
CA ASN A 100 -1.40 -5.15 -7.11
C ASN A 100 -0.56 -5.22 -8.40
N ASP A 101 -1.06 -4.62 -9.47
CA ASP A 101 -0.37 -4.45 -10.76
C ASP A 101 0.08 -5.79 -11.37
N LEU A 102 -0.78 -6.81 -11.33
CA LEU A 102 -0.57 -8.03 -12.09
C LEU A 102 -0.89 -7.77 -13.56
N VAL A 103 0.12 -7.81 -14.43
CA VAL A 103 -0.02 -7.47 -15.86
C VAL A 103 0.10 -8.73 -16.70
N LYS A 104 -0.78 -8.91 -17.72
CA LYS A 104 -0.67 -9.98 -18.71
C LYS A 104 0.55 -9.78 -19.62
N ALA A 105 1.27 -10.86 -19.92
CA ALA A 105 2.48 -10.79 -20.74
C ALA A 105 2.24 -10.27 -22.17
N ASP A 106 1.05 -10.46 -22.71
CA ASP A 106 0.64 -10.15 -24.08
C ASP A 106 -0.15 -8.84 -24.23
N SER A 107 -0.51 -8.20 -23.11
CA SER A 107 -1.31 -6.97 -23.10
C SER A 107 -0.63 -5.89 -22.26
N HIS A 108 -0.09 -4.88 -22.93
CA HIS A 108 0.45 -3.72 -22.26
C HIS A 108 -0.69 -2.88 -21.68
N GLY A 109 -0.94 -3.02 -20.37
CA GLY A 109 -1.89 -2.20 -19.63
C GLY A 109 -3.22 -2.85 -19.25
N ASP A 110 -3.43 -4.14 -19.54
CA ASP A 110 -4.59 -4.86 -19.02
C ASP A 110 -4.28 -5.39 -17.62
N ASP A 111 -5.01 -4.86 -16.64
CA ASP A 111 -4.99 -5.35 -15.27
C ASP A 111 -5.63 -6.74 -15.19
N THR A 112 -4.87 -7.70 -14.68
CA THR A 112 -5.38 -9.06 -14.43
C THR A 112 -6.13 -9.17 -13.12
N GLY A 113 -5.99 -8.19 -12.24
CA GLY A 113 -6.57 -8.19 -10.91
C GLY A 113 -5.54 -8.23 -9.79
N ILE A 114 -5.99 -8.62 -8.61
CA ILE A 114 -5.21 -8.63 -7.37
C ILE A 114 -4.79 -10.07 -7.06
N GLY A 115 -3.50 -10.28 -6.78
CA GLY A 115 -2.98 -11.54 -6.26
C GLY A 115 -2.98 -11.54 -4.73
N ILE A 116 -3.41 -12.64 -4.13
CA ILE A 116 -3.26 -12.89 -2.69
C ILE A 116 -2.38 -14.12 -2.51
N VAL A 117 -1.35 -14.01 -1.68
CA VAL A 117 -0.55 -15.14 -1.19
C VAL A 117 -0.82 -15.30 0.29
N TYR A 118 -1.34 -16.47 0.65
CA TYR A 118 -1.72 -16.76 2.03
C TYR A 118 -0.49 -17.15 2.86
N GLY A 119 -0.45 -16.63 4.08
CA GLY A 119 0.49 -17.03 5.11
C GLY A 119 0.12 -18.35 5.77
N SER A 120 0.90 -18.76 6.73
CA SER A 120 0.55 -19.81 7.69
C SER A 120 1.26 -19.53 9.00
N ALA A 121 0.55 -19.64 10.11
CA ALA A 121 1.15 -19.52 11.43
C ALA A 121 2.16 -20.66 11.67
N SER A 122 3.24 -20.36 12.39
CA SER A 122 4.17 -21.39 12.88
C SER A 122 3.48 -22.29 13.91
N ALA A 123 3.78 -23.58 13.88
CA ALA A 123 3.16 -24.56 14.80
C ALA A 123 3.49 -24.33 16.29
N GLU A 124 4.47 -23.45 16.59
CA GLU A 124 4.91 -23.18 17.96
C GLU A 124 4.04 -22.18 18.74
N GLY A 125 3.13 -21.46 18.07
CA GLY A 125 2.24 -20.48 18.71
C GLY A 125 0.90 -21.03 19.24
N SER A 126 0.53 -22.27 18.92
CA SER A 126 -0.70 -22.89 19.45
C SER A 126 -0.36 -23.65 20.75
N GLY A 127 -0.48 -22.97 21.90
CA GLY A 127 -0.30 -23.61 23.21
C GLY A 127 -1.21 -24.85 23.39
N SER A 128 -0.70 -26.03 23.05
CA SER A 128 -1.20 -27.30 23.52
C SER A 128 -0.20 -27.85 24.53
N GLU A 129 -0.67 -28.06 25.75
CA GLU A 129 0.05 -28.72 26.84
C GLU A 129 0.76 -29.98 26.33
N ALA A 130 2.07 -30.03 26.56
CA ALA A 130 2.93 -31.14 26.25
C ALA A 130 2.52 -32.34 27.10
N THR A 131 2.04 -33.40 26.46
CA THR A 131 2.03 -34.76 27.07
C THR A 131 3.32 -35.45 26.62
N ASP A 132 4.19 -35.73 27.60
CA ASP A 132 5.41 -36.51 27.46
C ASP A 132 5.13 -37.89 26.81
N ALA A 133 5.87 -38.21 25.75
CA ALA A 133 6.10 -39.56 25.30
C ALA A 133 7.50 -39.69 24.68
N PRO A 134 8.22 -40.81 24.86
CA PRO A 134 9.67 -40.87 24.81
C PRO A 134 10.27 -41.08 23.41
N ASP A 135 11.53 -40.68 23.31
CA ASP A 135 12.48 -40.74 22.17
C ASP A 135 12.54 -42.13 21.49
N ASP A 136 12.52 -42.13 20.14
CA ASP A 136 13.20 -43.14 19.34
C ASP A 136 13.81 -42.49 18.07
N GLU A 137 15.16 -42.58 18.04
CA GLU A 137 15.99 -42.17 16.92
C GLU A 137 15.71 -42.95 15.64
N LYS A 138 15.62 -42.23 14.50
CA LYS A 138 16.19 -42.74 13.25
C LYS A 138 16.47 -41.62 12.24
N ALA A 139 17.76 -41.41 11.99
CA ALA A 139 18.28 -40.62 10.89
C ALA A 139 17.88 -41.21 9.52
N GLY A 140 17.39 -40.36 8.63
CA GLY A 140 17.17 -40.67 7.23
C GLY A 140 17.35 -39.42 6.41
N ALA A 141 18.53 -39.26 5.77
CA ALA A 141 18.79 -38.19 4.82
C ALA A 141 17.90 -38.38 3.57
N GLY A 142 16.90 -37.50 3.41
CA GLY A 142 16.08 -37.40 2.22
C GLY A 142 16.20 -35.99 1.66
N THR A 143 16.72 -35.86 0.43
CA THR A 143 16.66 -34.67 -0.39
C THR A 143 15.21 -34.40 -0.79
N GLY A 144 14.48 -33.64 0.03
CA GLY A 144 13.12 -33.19 -0.20
C GLY A 144 13.11 -31.68 -0.45
N GLY A 145 12.27 -31.25 -1.35
CA GLY A 145 12.10 -29.84 -1.66
C GLY A 145 11.57 -29.04 -0.46
N ALA A 146 11.87 -27.74 -0.45
CA ALA A 146 11.64 -26.77 0.62
C ALA A 146 10.13 -26.48 0.90
N ASP A 147 9.28 -27.50 1.02
CA ASP A 147 7.84 -27.34 1.23
C ASP A 147 7.30 -27.91 2.55
N ASP A 148 8.16 -28.43 3.42
CA ASP A 148 7.74 -29.16 4.63
C ASP A 148 8.49 -28.73 5.93
N ALA A 149 8.93 -27.51 6.02
CA ALA A 149 9.42 -26.99 7.28
C ALA A 149 8.23 -26.56 8.16
N ASN A 150 8.25 -26.92 9.42
CA ASN A 150 7.30 -26.59 10.49
C ASN A 150 7.27 -25.09 10.84
N GLY A 151 7.82 -24.22 9.97
CA GLY A 151 7.89 -22.77 10.12
C GLY A 151 6.65 -22.08 9.56
N GLY A 152 6.29 -20.96 10.18
CA GLY A 152 5.30 -20.01 9.63
C GLY A 152 5.81 -19.35 8.35
N GLY A 153 4.98 -18.50 7.75
CA GLY A 153 5.37 -17.64 6.64
C GLY A 153 4.54 -17.77 5.38
N LEU A 154 4.86 -16.95 4.39
CA LEU A 154 4.14 -16.89 3.12
C LEU A 154 4.30 -18.18 2.31
N ARG A 155 3.19 -18.67 1.78
CA ARG A 155 3.11 -19.93 1.01
C ARG A 155 2.67 -19.69 -0.43
N PRO A 156 3.57 -19.48 -1.40
CA PRO A 156 3.20 -19.19 -2.79
C PRO A 156 2.32 -20.25 -3.46
N ALA A 157 2.32 -21.49 -2.96
CA ALA A 157 1.41 -22.53 -3.43
C ALA A 157 -0.04 -22.32 -2.95
N VAL A 158 -0.26 -21.53 -1.89
CA VAL A 158 -1.58 -21.14 -1.39
C VAL A 158 -1.84 -19.72 -1.84
N ARG A 159 -2.42 -19.57 -3.02
CA ARG A 159 -2.65 -18.25 -3.63
C ARG A 159 -4.01 -18.16 -4.29
N GLN A 160 -4.48 -16.93 -4.44
CA GLN A 160 -5.75 -16.60 -5.08
C GLN A 160 -5.57 -15.44 -6.05
N LEU A 161 -6.25 -15.49 -7.20
CA LEU A 161 -6.38 -14.36 -8.11
C LEU A 161 -7.80 -13.80 -8.00
N LEU A 162 -7.89 -12.51 -7.66
CA LEU A 162 -9.14 -11.76 -7.65
C LEU A 162 -9.24 -10.97 -8.95
N THR A 163 -10.28 -11.20 -9.73
CA THR A 163 -10.47 -10.52 -11.00
C THR A 163 -11.74 -9.66 -11.00
N PRO A 164 -11.79 -8.56 -11.78
CA PRO A 164 -13.03 -7.78 -11.92
C PRO A 164 -14.20 -8.65 -12.36
N ALA A 165 -13.98 -9.60 -13.27
CA ALA A 165 -15.02 -10.48 -13.78
C ALA A 165 -15.60 -11.41 -12.70
N ALA A 166 -14.73 -11.94 -11.82
CA ALA A 166 -15.13 -12.86 -10.78
C ALA A 166 -15.68 -12.14 -9.54
N GLN A 167 -15.04 -11.07 -9.06
CA GLN A 167 -15.35 -10.45 -7.78
C GLN A 167 -16.06 -9.11 -7.85
N ALA A 168 -15.78 -8.24 -8.84
CA ALA A 168 -16.29 -6.88 -8.81
C ALA A 168 -17.83 -6.79 -8.86
N ALA A 169 -18.36 -5.83 -8.12
CA ALA A 169 -19.76 -5.43 -8.25
C ALA A 169 -19.96 -4.63 -9.54
N ARG A 170 -21.05 -4.91 -10.26
CA ARG A 170 -21.44 -4.13 -11.43
C ARG A 170 -22.02 -2.79 -11.02
N VAL A 171 -21.62 -1.73 -11.70
CA VAL A 171 -22.19 -0.38 -11.57
C VAL A 171 -22.92 -0.05 -12.87
N LYS A 172 -24.19 0.31 -12.79
CA LYS A 172 -25.08 0.53 -13.98
C LYS A 172 -25.10 -0.66 -14.96
N GLY A 173 -24.87 -1.88 -14.47
CA GLY A 173 -24.85 -3.10 -15.28
C GLY A 173 -23.51 -3.44 -15.93
N GLU A 174 -22.48 -2.61 -15.79
CA GLU A 174 -21.14 -2.79 -16.35
C GLU A 174 -20.15 -3.20 -15.27
N LEU A 175 -19.15 -4.00 -15.64
CA LEU A 175 -17.99 -4.29 -14.80
C LEU A 175 -17.00 -3.13 -14.87
N PRO A 176 -16.29 -2.82 -13.77
CA PRO A 176 -15.21 -1.83 -13.82
C PRO A 176 -14.03 -2.36 -14.64
N ALA A 177 -13.24 -1.42 -15.19
CA ALA A 177 -12.02 -1.74 -15.95
C ALA A 177 -10.81 -2.02 -15.05
N THR A 178 -10.75 -1.37 -13.88
CA THR A 178 -9.67 -1.52 -12.89
C THR A 178 -10.19 -2.18 -11.62
N PHE A 179 -9.28 -2.85 -10.89
CA PHE A 179 -9.60 -3.53 -9.64
C PHE A 179 -8.32 -3.62 -8.79
N ASP A 180 -8.05 -2.57 -8.00
CA ASP A 180 -6.81 -2.41 -7.25
C ASP A 180 -7.08 -2.40 -5.75
N ALA A 181 -6.22 -3.06 -4.97
CA ALA A 181 -6.28 -3.06 -3.51
C ALA A 181 -5.82 -1.70 -2.97
N GLU A 182 -6.58 -1.13 -2.04
CA GLU A 182 -6.33 0.19 -1.45
C GLU A 182 -6.11 0.14 0.07
N ALA A 183 -6.89 -0.65 0.79
CA ALA A 183 -6.80 -0.77 2.23
C ALA A 183 -7.27 -2.14 2.72
N VAL A 184 -6.73 -2.59 3.85
CA VAL A 184 -7.07 -3.86 4.48
C VAL A 184 -7.41 -3.62 5.94
N CYS A 185 -8.58 -4.11 6.40
CA CYS A 185 -8.99 -4.12 7.80
C CYS A 185 -10.26 -4.95 8.00
N ASP A 186 -10.53 -5.38 9.22
CA ASP A 186 -11.79 -6.09 9.57
C ASP A 186 -12.93 -5.07 9.70
N LEU A 187 -13.62 -4.79 8.60
CA LEU A 187 -14.65 -3.76 8.50
C LEU A 187 -16.00 -4.17 9.12
N ASP A 188 -16.34 -5.44 9.10
CA ASP A 188 -17.61 -5.93 9.66
C ASP A 188 -17.49 -6.62 11.01
N ARG A 189 -16.27 -6.65 11.55
CA ARG A 189 -15.90 -7.16 12.88
C ARG A 189 -16.21 -8.64 13.04
N ASP A 190 -15.92 -9.43 12.01
CA ASP A 190 -16.13 -10.88 12.06
C ASP A 190 -14.82 -11.68 12.28
N GLY A 191 -13.68 -10.98 12.40
CA GLY A 191 -12.37 -11.55 12.65
C GLY A 191 -11.62 -12.00 11.41
N PHE A 192 -12.09 -11.63 10.22
CA PHE A 192 -11.40 -11.83 8.95
C PHE A 192 -11.11 -10.46 8.34
N SER A 193 -9.89 -10.24 7.90
CA SER A 193 -9.57 -8.99 7.21
C SER A 193 -10.37 -8.87 5.92
N ASP A 194 -10.88 -7.66 5.65
CA ASP A 194 -11.58 -7.29 4.44
C ASP A 194 -10.69 -6.45 3.55
N LEU A 195 -10.96 -6.46 2.25
CA LEU A 195 -10.22 -5.68 1.27
C LEU A 195 -11.08 -4.55 0.70
N VAL A 196 -10.61 -3.32 0.83
CA VAL A 196 -11.16 -2.17 0.10
C VAL A 196 -10.45 -2.09 -1.23
N VAL A 197 -11.21 -2.10 -2.32
CA VAL A 197 -10.67 -2.03 -3.68
C VAL A 197 -11.15 -0.77 -4.39
N SER A 198 -10.26 -0.13 -5.15
CA SER A 198 -10.63 0.92 -6.09
C SER A 198 -11.01 0.33 -7.43
N THR A 199 -11.92 1.01 -8.11
CA THR A 199 -12.45 0.60 -9.40
C THR A 199 -12.63 1.82 -10.29
N ASP A 200 -12.80 1.60 -11.60
CA ASP A 200 -13.20 2.63 -12.56
C ASP A 200 -14.66 2.42 -13.01
N PRO A 201 -15.64 2.91 -12.24
CA PRO A 201 -17.05 2.73 -12.58
C PRO A 201 -17.48 3.67 -13.72
N PRO A 202 -18.43 3.27 -14.57
CA PRO A 202 -18.90 4.06 -15.70
C PRO A 202 -19.47 5.42 -15.27
N TYR A 203 -18.92 6.52 -15.83
CA TYR A 203 -19.33 7.90 -15.54
C TYR A 203 -19.37 8.76 -16.81
N ASP A 204 -20.48 9.42 -17.05
CA ASP A 204 -20.74 10.24 -18.23
C ASP A 204 -20.33 11.72 -18.08
N GLY A 205 -19.72 12.08 -16.94
CA GLY A 205 -19.34 13.46 -16.64
C GLY A 205 -20.48 14.33 -16.12
N GLN A 206 -21.67 13.78 -15.90
CA GLN A 206 -22.84 14.53 -15.42
C GLN A 206 -23.14 14.24 -13.95
N GLY A 207 -23.33 15.29 -13.16
CA GLY A 207 -23.67 15.17 -11.76
C GLY A 207 -22.48 14.75 -10.87
N ARG A 208 -22.75 14.03 -9.78
CA ARG A 208 -21.71 13.48 -8.91
C ARG A 208 -21.12 12.21 -9.53
N PRO A 209 -19.80 12.04 -9.52
CA PRO A 209 -19.18 10.79 -9.91
C PRO A 209 -19.67 9.65 -9.00
N PRO A 210 -19.76 8.41 -9.48
CA PRO A 210 -20.07 7.26 -8.64
C PRO A 210 -18.97 7.07 -7.57
N VAL A 211 -19.25 6.25 -6.55
CA VAL A 211 -18.22 5.82 -5.59
C VAL A 211 -17.39 4.72 -6.27
N PRO A 212 -16.08 4.92 -6.47
CA PRO A 212 -15.25 3.93 -7.13
C PRO A 212 -14.82 2.79 -6.19
N LEU A 213 -15.08 2.92 -4.90
CA LEU A 213 -14.64 1.96 -3.89
C LEU A 213 -15.66 0.84 -3.71
N GLN A 214 -15.13 -0.38 -3.61
CA GLN A 214 -15.89 -1.58 -3.31
C GLN A 214 -15.25 -2.32 -2.13
N LEU A 215 -16.06 -3.08 -1.39
CA LEU A 215 -15.63 -3.88 -0.24
C LEU A 215 -15.71 -5.36 -0.58
N LEU A 216 -14.66 -6.09 -0.36
CA LEU A 216 -14.57 -7.53 -0.52
C LEU A 216 -14.30 -8.15 0.85
N PHE A 217 -15.27 -8.88 1.38
CA PHE A 217 -15.23 -9.39 2.73
C PHE A 217 -14.46 -10.70 2.84
N GLY A 218 -13.62 -10.78 3.87
CA GLY A 218 -12.91 -11.98 4.25
C GLY A 218 -13.84 -13.13 4.70
N SER A 219 -13.29 -14.31 4.77
CA SER A 219 -14.03 -15.52 5.22
C SER A 219 -13.06 -16.66 5.50
N PRO A 220 -13.49 -17.77 6.18
CA PRO A 220 -12.65 -18.96 6.35
C PRO A 220 -12.08 -19.56 5.05
N LYS A 221 -12.47 -19.07 3.90
CA LYS A 221 -11.97 -19.50 2.58
C LYS A 221 -11.23 -18.38 1.84
N GLY A 222 -10.83 -17.33 2.57
CA GLY A 222 -10.26 -16.12 2.01
C GLY A 222 -11.30 -15.23 1.32
N LEU A 223 -10.89 -14.45 0.34
CA LEU A 223 -11.71 -13.43 -0.37
C LEU A 223 -12.50 -14.04 -1.53
N THR A 224 -13.50 -14.86 -1.25
CA THR A 224 -14.24 -15.65 -2.26
C THR A 224 -15.57 -15.05 -2.71
N GLY A 225 -16.06 -14.04 -2.01
CA GLY A 225 -17.36 -13.40 -2.26
C GLY A 225 -17.36 -12.45 -3.45
N LYS A 226 -18.52 -11.86 -3.73
CA LYS A 226 -18.64 -10.69 -4.61
C LYS A 226 -18.42 -9.42 -3.79
N ALA A 227 -17.66 -8.50 -4.33
CA ALA A 227 -17.51 -7.17 -3.75
C ALA A 227 -18.86 -6.42 -3.75
N VAL A 228 -19.01 -5.49 -2.84
CA VAL A 228 -20.16 -4.58 -2.76
C VAL A 228 -19.68 -3.13 -2.84
N VAL A 229 -20.44 -2.28 -3.53
CA VAL A 229 -20.09 -0.86 -3.64
C VAL A 229 -20.18 -0.19 -2.26
N LEU A 230 -19.11 0.51 -1.86
CA LEU A 230 -19.08 1.30 -0.63
C LEU A 230 -20.18 2.38 -0.67
N ARG A 231 -21.02 2.44 0.35
CA ARG A 231 -22.08 3.43 0.48
C ARG A 231 -21.63 4.62 1.31
N ILE A 232 -21.41 5.76 0.66
CA ILE A 232 -21.11 7.02 1.33
C ILE A 232 -22.39 7.84 1.40
N PRO A 233 -23.01 8.03 2.60
CA PRO A 233 -24.22 8.83 2.73
C PRO A 233 -24.00 10.28 2.23
N ASP A 234 -25.01 10.89 1.63
CA ASP A 234 -24.94 12.24 1.05
C ASP A 234 -24.40 13.29 2.03
N ARG A 235 -24.74 13.18 3.32
CA ARG A 235 -24.26 14.09 4.35
C ARG A 235 -22.75 14.01 4.62
N ALA A 236 -22.15 12.83 4.39
CA ALA A 236 -20.72 12.61 4.53
C ALA A 236 -19.95 13.00 3.27
N ARG A 237 -20.60 12.95 2.12
CA ARG A 237 -20.00 13.25 0.81
C ARG A 237 -20.07 14.75 0.52
N TYR A 238 -18.95 15.35 0.10
CA TYR A 238 -18.85 16.77 -0.20
C TYR A 238 -18.15 17.01 -1.54
N GLY A 239 -18.73 17.90 -2.36
CA GLY A 239 -18.18 18.27 -3.66
C GLY A 239 -18.40 17.25 -4.76
N ASN A 240 -17.63 17.40 -5.86
CA ASN A 240 -17.77 16.65 -7.10
C ASN A 240 -16.51 15.85 -7.48
N ASP A 241 -15.54 15.73 -6.57
CA ASP A 241 -14.38 14.86 -6.81
C ASP A 241 -14.76 13.40 -6.56
N TRP A 242 -13.93 12.49 -7.06
CA TRP A 242 -14.07 11.08 -6.78
C TRP A 242 -13.83 10.82 -5.30
N PRO A 243 -14.73 10.13 -4.60
CA PRO A 243 -14.48 9.71 -3.22
C PRO A 243 -13.61 8.45 -3.22
N ASP A 244 -12.31 8.66 -3.25
CA ASP A 244 -11.26 7.64 -3.35
C ASP A 244 -10.29 7.73 -2.15
N GLN A 245 -9.15 7.04 -2.23
CA GLN A 245 -8.08 7.06 -1.23
C GLN A 245 -8.59 6.71 0.18
N PRO A 246 -9.09 5.49 0.38
CA PRO A 246 -9.55 5.03 1.68
C PRO A 246 -8.38 4.76 2.63
N VAL A 247 -8.54 5.10 3.90
CA VAL A 247 -7.65 4.70 4.99
C VAL A 247 -8.49 4.07 6.09
N CYS A 248 -8.11 2.90 6.54
CA CYS A 248 -8.70 2.21 7.68
C CYS A 248 -8.03 2.64 8.99
N GLY A 249 -8.77 2.61 10.09
CA GLY A 249 -8.28 2.78 11.44
C GLY A 249 -9.44 2.88 12.43
N ASP A 250 -9.18 2.67 13.71
CA ASP A 250 -10.14 2.92 14.80
C ASP A 250 -10.03 4.37 15.27
N PHE A 251 -10.50 5.30 14.43
CA PHE A 251 -10.35 6.74 14.67
C PHE A 251 -11.22 7.28 15.82
N ASP A 252 -12.21 6.51 16.28
CA ASP A 252 -13.06 6.92 17.41
C ASP A 252 -12.94 6.02 18.64
N GLY A 253 -12.03 5.04 18.64
CA GLY A 253 -11.64 4.22 19.78
C GLY A 253 -12.74 3.25 20.23
N ASP A 254 -13.67 2.88 19.34
CA ASP A 254 -14.79 1.99 19.70
C ASP A 254 -14.48 0.50 19.45
N GLY A 255 -13.26 0.20 19.05
CA GLY A 255 -12.77 -1.15 18.77
C GLY A 255 -13.26 -1.74 17.46
N THR A 256 -13.68 -0.90 16.52
CA THR A 256 -14.09 -1.30 15.16
C THR A 256 -13.37 -0.45 14.11
N ALA A 257 -12.96 -1.09 13.02
CA ALA A 257 -12.34 -0.35 11.92
C ALA A 257 -13.34 0.61 11.26
N ASP A 258 -12.91 1.86 11.14
CA ASP A 258 -13.56 2.94 10.41
C ASP A 258 -12.91 3.13 9.04
N LEU A 259 -13.54 3.90 8.15
CA LEU A 259 -12.93 4.39 6.91
C LEU A 259 -12.94 5.92 6.86
N VAL A 260 -11.79 6.49 6.51
CA VAL A 260 -11.68 7.87 6.08
C VAL A 260 -11.40 7.89 4.58
N VAL A 261 -12.18 8.69 3.84
CA VAL A 261 -12.14 8.75 2.38
C VAL A 261 -12.02 10.21 1.94
N HIS A 262 -11.31 10.45 0.83
CA HIS A 262 -11.19 11.79 0.23
C HIS A 262 -12.54 12.45 -0.04
N ALA A 263 -12.60 13.77 0.20
CA ALA A 263 -13.70 14.62 -0.23
C ALA A 263 -13.20 16.00 -0.67
N THR A 264 -13.91 16.62 -1.61
CA THR A 264 -13.51 17.90 -2.21
C THR A 264 -13.34 19.03 -1.17
N GLY A 265 -12.44 19.96 -1.46
CA GLY A 265 -12.35 21.24 -0.75
C GLY A 265 -11.75 21.16 0.65
N GLY A 266 -10.73 20.36 0.86
CA GLY A 266 -10.07 20.20 2.15
C GLY A 266 -10.97 19.52 3.16
N ARG A 267 -11.68 18.47 2.75
CA ARG A 267 -12.58 17.70 3.59
C ARG A 267 -12.31 16.21 3.46
N LEU A 268 -12.79 15.47 4.45
CA LEU A 268 -12.73 14.01 4.54
C LEU A 268 -14.13 13.47 4.83
N SER A 269 -14.47 12.35 4.20
CA SER A 269 -15.63 11.54 4.57
C SER A 269 -15.23 10.57 5.66
N PHE A 270 -15.76 10.74 6.86
CA PHE A 270 -15.53 9.83 7.98
C PHE A 270 -16.73 8.88 8.10
N LEU A 271 -16.46 7.58 7.94
CA LEU A 271 -17.43 6.50 7.88
C LEU A 271 -17.16 5.52 9.01
N ARG A 272 -18.05 5.47 10.00
CA ARG A 272 -17.86 4.65 11.20
C ARG A 272 -18.24 3.20 10.96
N GLY A 273 -17.37 2.30 11.40
CA GLY A 273 -17.63 0.87 11.48
C GLY A 273 -18.64 0.48 12.59
N PRO A 274 -19.02 -0.81 12.70
CA PRO A 274 -18.77 -1.80 11.67
C PRO A 274 -19.60 -1.56 10.39
N PHE A 275 -19.10 -2.07 9.26
CA PHE A 275 -19.79 -1.98 7.98
C PHE A 275 -20.71 -3.18 7.79
N SER A 276 -21.84 -2.96 7.17
CA SER A 276 -22.71 -4.07 6.78
C SER A 276 -22.21 -4.76 5.51
N ARG A 277 -22.54 -6.03 5.34
CA ARG A 277 -22.30 -6.79 4.09
C ARG A 277 -22.98 -6.22 2.84
N ALA A 278 -23.74 -5.13 2.99
CA ALA A 278 -24.30 -4.32 1.89
C ALA A 278 -23.47 -3.05 1.60
N GLY A 279 -22.28 -2.92 2.18
CA GLY A 279 -21.35 -1.81 1.97
C GLY A 279 -21.70 -0.52 2.71
N ALA A 280 -22.58 -0.54 3.70
CA ALA A 280 -23.00 0.64 4.43
C ALA A 280 -22.29 0.75 5.78
N PRO A 281 -21.72 1.94 6.14
CA PRO A 281 -21.19 2.18 7.47
C PRO A 281 -22.32 2.20 8.50
N ARG A 282 -22.01 1.85 9.76
CA ARG A 282 -22.93 1.98 10.91
C ARG A 282 -23.44 3.42 11.05
N ALA A 283 -22.52 4.38 10.90
CA ALA A 283 -22.83 5.79 10.98
C ALA A 283 -21.90 6.64 10.11
N ALA A 284 -22.36 7.81 9.71
CA ALA A 284 -21.53 8.84 9.09
C ALA A 284 -22.07 10.22 9.48
N GLY A 285 -21.15 11.14 9.73
CA GLY A 285 -21.46 12.55 9.98
C GLY A 285 -21.52 13.38 8.69
N LYS A 286 -21.37 14.69 8.83
CA LYS A 286 -21.05 15.58 7.72
C LYS A 286 -19.57 15.45 7.40
N ALA A 287 -19.20 15.69 6.14
CA ALA A 287 -17.80 15.70 5.73
C ALA A 287 -16.98 16.68 6.62
N LEU A 288 -15.89 16.19 7.17
CA LEU A 288 -15.03 16.88 8.14
C LEU A 288 -14.12 17.87 7.41
N ARG A 289 -13.86 19.03 8.01
CA ARG A 289 -12.75 19.89 7.59
C ARG A 289 -11.45 19.24 8.02
N SER A 290 -10.43 19.33 7.16
CA SER A 290 -9.10 18.78 7.42
C SER A 290 -8.03 19.72 6.88
N PRO A 291 -6.82 19.74 7.45
CA PRO A 291 -5.68 20.49 6.91
C PRO A 291 -5.25 19.98 5.52
N GLY A 292 -5.63 18.75 5.14
CA GLY A 292 -5.47 18.18 3.80
C GLY A 292 -6.71 17.40 3.39
N SER A 293 -6.87 17.14 2.09
CA SER A 293 -8.01 16.37 1.56
C SER A 293 -7.62 14.99 1.06
N VAL A 294 -6.32 14.67 1.06
CA VAL A 294 -5.78 13.39 0.62
C VAL A 294 -5.36 12.59 1.85
N PRO A 295 -6.21 11.67 2.33
CA PRO A 295 -5.80 10.74 3.38
C PRO A 295 -4.71 9.81 2.85
N THR A 296 -3.79 9.41 3.70
CA THR A 296 -2.66 8.56 3.36
C THR A 296 -2.44 7.59 4.51
N GLY A 297 -2.50 6.29 4.23
CA GLY A 297 -2.26 5.26 5.23
C GLY A 297 -0.77 5.01 5.49
N PRO A 298 -0.48 4.15 6.44
CA PRO A 298 -1.43 3.55 7.38
C PRO A 298 -1.89 4.53 8.46
N ALA A 299 -3.05 4.26 9.10
CA ALA A 299 -3.43 4.90 10.35
C ALA A 299 -2.72 4.21 11.52
N ALA A 300 -2.45 4.94 12.59
CA ALA A 300 -1.87 4.42 13.81
C ALA A 300 -2.14 5.38 14.98
N ASP A 301 -2.18 4.86 16.20
CA ASP A 301 -2.19 5.69 17.42
C ASP A 301 -0.79 6.32 17.64
N ILE A 302 -0.60 7.53 17.10
CA ILE A 302 0.70 8.21 17.07
C ILE A 302 1.03 8.89 18.38
N ASP A 303 0.03 9.38 19.11
CA ASP A 303 0.25 10.09 20.37
C ASP A 303 -0.05 9.24 21.62
N GLY A 304 -0.47 7.98 21.44
CA GLY A 304 -0.66 6.99 22.50
C GLY A 304 -1.94 7.22 23.32
N ASP A 305 -2.96 7.85 22.72
CA ASP A 305 -4.22 8.20 23.40
C ASP A 305 -5.34 7.15 23.20
N GLY A 306 -5.08 6.10 22.41
CA GLY A 306 -5.99 4.98 22.16
C GLY A 306 -6.92 5.23 20.97
N TYR A 307 -6.69 6.23 20.15
CA TYR A 307 -7.38 6.52 18.89
C TYR A 307 -6.37 6.50 17.74
N ASP A 308 -6.72 5.86 16.63
CA ASP A 308 -5.87 5.94 15.46
C ASP A 308 -5.85 7.36 14.88
N ASP A 309 -4.66 7.77 14.46
CA ASP A 309 -4.38 9.05 13.82
C ASP A 309 -4.21 8.89 12.32
N LEU A 310 -4.39 9.98 11.60
CA LEU A 310 -4.42 10.00 10.15
C LEU A 310 -3.41 10.96 9.56
N LEU A 311 -2.56 10.48 8.66
CA LEU A 311 -1.76 11.35 7.80
C LEU A 311 -2.62 11.92 6.67
N VAL A 312 -2.60 13.24 6.49
CA VAL A 312 -3.30 13.91 5.39
C VAL A 312 -2.36 14.82 4.62
N ARG A 313 -2.55 14.91 3.31
CA ARG A 313 -1.79 15.81 2.42
C ARG A 313 -2.69 16.88 1.83
N ALA A 314 -2.11 18.04 1.54
CA ALA A 314 -2.82 19.16 0.92
C ALA A 314 -3.11 18.97 -0.58
N GLY A 315 -2.65 17.87 -1.16
CA GLY A 315 -2.67 17.59 -2.59
C GLY A 315 -1.38 18.01 -3.30
N GLY A 316 -1.03 17.28 -4.37
CA GLY A 316 0.19 17.49 -5.13
C GLY A 316 1.44 16.82 -4.55
N GLN A 317 2.42 16.57 -5.43
CA GLN A 317 3.70 15.98 -5.01
C GLN A 317 4.49 17.00 -4.18
N ASN A 318 5.23 16.54 -3.16
CA ASN A 318 5.99 17.38 -2.22
C ASN A 318 5.15 18.43 -1.46
N SER A 319 3.85 18.17 -1.26
CA SER A 319 3.02 19.04 -0.42
C SER A 319 3.32 18.81 1.07
N ALA A 320 3.03 19.80 1.89
CA ALA A 320 3.05 19.65 3.33
C ALA A 320 2.02 18.59 3.75
N SER A 321 2.39 17.78 4.73
CA SER A 321 1.51 16.79 5.35
C SER A 321 1.14 17.26 6.76
N SER A 322 0.06 16.72 7.29
CA SER A 322 -0.36 16.93 8.67
C SER A 322 -0.84 15.61 9.26
N VAL A 323 -0.52 15.36 10.51
CA VAL A 323 -1.16 14.30 11.30
C VAL A 323 -2.44 14.86 11.89
N VAL A 324 -3.57 14.26 11.54
CA VAL A 324 -4.88 14.58 12.12
C VAL A 324 -5.15 13.57 13.21
N LEU A 325 -5.18 14.05 14.46
CA LEU A 325 -5.35 13.18 15.62
C LEU A 325 -6.78 12.63 15.70
N GLY A 326 -6.89 11.37 16.11
CA GLY A 326 -8.13 10.71 16.45
C GLY A 326 -8.80 11.30 17.68
N SER A 327 -10.00 10.89 17.99
CA SER A 327 -10.73 11.23 19.22
C SER A 327 -12.03 10.45 19.32
N ALA A 328 -12.68 10.41 20.48
CA ALA A 328 -14.03 9.82 20.66
C ALA A 328 -15.12 10.34 19.69
N LYS A 329 -14.81 11.35 18.89
CA LYS A 329 -15.68 11.88 17.83
C LYS A 329 -15.20 11.58 16.43
N GLY A 330 -14.09 10.85 16.29
CA GLY A 330 -13.35 10.59 15.08
C GLY A 330 -12.26 11.63 14.83
N PRO A 331 -11.72 11.70 13.58
CA PRO A 331 -10.59 12.56 13.25
C PRO A 331 -10.83 14.04 13.61
N ASN A 332 -9.82 14.68 14.18
CA ASN A 332 -9.85 16.09 14.55
C ASN A 332 -9.86 17.00 13.30
N THR A 333 -10.30 18.24 13.44
CA THR A 333 -10.31 19.21 12.33
C THR A 333 -8.98 19.98 12.17
N THR A 334 -8.07 19.83 13.13
CA THR A 334 -6.73 20.44 13.16
C THR A 334 -5.68 19.34 13.20
N GLY A 335 -4.48 19.64 12.73
CA GLY A 335 -3.43 18.64 12.67
C GLY A 335 -2.06 19.18 13.09
N VAL A 336 -1.14 18.25 13.34
CA VAL A 336 0.29 18.53 13.55
C VAL A 336 0.97 18.63 12.20
N LEU A 337 1.54 19.80 11.88
CA LEU A 337 2.18 20.04 10.58
C LEU A 337 3.52 19.31 10.50
N LEU A 338 3.68 18.51 9.43
CA LEU A 338 4.92 17.86 9.06
C LEU A 338 5.62 18.60 7.90
N PRO A 339 6.94 18.42 7.72
CA PRO A 339 7.65 18.94 6.56
C PRO A 339 7.05 18.42 5.24
N ALA A 340 7.27 19.20 4.17
CA ALA A 340 6.93 18.72 2.83
C ALA A 340 7.85 17.55 2.41
N GLY A 341 7.28 16.53 1.77
CA GLY A 341 8.01 15.35 1.30
C GLY A 341 7.22 14.54 0.28
N THR A 342 7.88 13.54 -0.30
CA THR A 342 7.25 12.59 -1.24
C THR A 342 6.57 11.44 -0.51
N GLY A 343 7.06 11.08 0.67
CA GLY A 343 6.52 10.02 1.51
C GLY A 343 6.70 10.36 2.99
N ALA A 344 5.95 9.70 3.85
CA ALA A 344 6.13 9.74 5.29
C ALA A 344 5.78 8.36 5.85
N VAL A 345 6.51 7.95 6.88
CA VAL A 345 6.24 6.73 7.65
C VAL A 345 6.38 7.06 9.13
N PHE A 346 5.59 6.37 9.95
CA PHE A 346 5.63 6.44 11.40
C PHE A 346 6.32 5.19 11.95
N GLY A 347 6.95 5.32 13.13
CA GLY A 347 7.59 4.24 13.85
C GLY A 347 8.23 4.73 15.14
N ASP A 348 8.59 3.83 16.03
CA ASP A 348 9.43 4.13 17.20
C ASP A 348 10.90 3.93 16.84
N PHE A 349 11.58 5.00 16.41
CA PHE A 349 13.00 4.94 16.08
C PHE A 349 13.93 5.03 17.31
N GLY A 350 13.36 4.91 18.52
CA GLY A 350 14.06 4.66 19.77
C GLY A 350 14.70 5.88 20.45
N ARG A 351 14.35 7.11 20.08
CA ARG A 351 14.89 8.33 20.68
C ARG A 351 14.03 8.89 21.81
N GLY A 352 12.97 8.25 22.14
CA GLY A 352 11.96 8.66 23.12
C GLY A 352 11.06 7.51 23.51
N LYS A 353 9.81 7.81 23.84
CA LYS A 353 8.76 6.82 24.13
C LYS A 353 7.51 7.02 23.29
N GLY A 354 7.52 8.01 22.42
CA GLY A 354 6.39 8.31 21.54
C GLY A 354 6.74 7.96 20.10
N THR A 355 5.72 7.87 19.28
CA THR A 355 5.86 7.60 17.86
C THR A 355 6.58 8.72 17.13
N ASP A 356 7.48 8.35 16.27
CA ASP A 356 8.30 9.22 15.44
C ASP A 356 7.74 9.25 14.01
N ALA A 357 8.20 10.23 13.21
CA ALA A 357 7.95 10.24 11.77
C ALA A 357 9.23 10.47 10.98
N ALA A 358 9.38 9.72 9.90
CA ALA A 358 10.37 9.96 8.87
C ALA A 358 9.67 10.49 7.62
N ILE A 359 10.10 11.67 7.13
CA ILE A 359 9.53 12.36 5.97
C ILE A 359 10.60 12.44 4.88
N GLY A 360 10.38 11.76 3.77
CA GLY A 360 11.34 11.58 2.70
C GLY A 360 11.27 12.63 1.61
N THR A 361 12.44 12.98 1.10
CA THR A 361 12.64 13.76 -0.12
C THR A 361 13.64 13.05 -1.03
N PRO A 362 13.82 13.47 -2.30
CA PRO A 362 14.83 12.85 -3.16
C PRO A 362 16.28 12.92 -2.65
N THR A 363 16.57 13.78 -1.67
CA THR A 363 17.94 14.01 -1.19
C THR A 363 18.14 13.81 0.30
N ALA A 364 17.06 13.81 1.10
CA ALA A 364 17.14 13.74 2.56
C ALA A 364 15.90 13.10 3.17
N VAL A 365 16.05 12.60 4.39
CA VAL A 365 14.93 12.22 5.27
C VAL A 365 14.91 13.16 6.47
N ALA A 366 13.81 13.88 6.64
CA ALA A 366 13.57 14.70 7.81
C ALA A 366 12.89 13.85 8.90
N LEU A 367 13.37 13.93 10.13
CA LEU A 367 12.84 13.19 11.27
C LEU A 367 12.08 14.12 12.20
N ARG A 368 11.00 13.61 12.77
CA ARG A 368 10.24 14.19 13.88
C ARG A 368 10.13 13.15 14.96
N TYR A 369 10.59 13.48 16.15
CA TYR A 369 10.57 12.58 17.28
C TYR A 369 9.46 12.93 18.25
N GLU A 370 8.82 11.87 18.80
CA GLU A 370 7.77 11.96 19.83
C GLU A 370 6.63 12.90 19.41
N ILE A 371 5.97 12.61 18.30
CA ILE A 371 4.84 13.42 17.81
C ILE A 371 3.72 13.43 18.88
N PRO A 372 3.16 14.61 19.20
CA PRO A 372 3.27 15.93 18.55
C PRO A 372 4.47 16.80 18.97
N GLY A 373 5.52 16.22 19.53
CA GLY A 373 6.72 16.92 19.98
C GLY A 373 7.45 17.71 18.89
N THR A 374 8.45 18.48 19.30
CA THR A 374 9.18 19.42 18.41
C THR A 374 10.61 19.00 18.08
N ARG A 375 11.08 17.88 18.64
CA ARG A 375 12.44 17.37 18.39
C ARG A 375 12.59 16.96 16.93
N ARG A 376 13.73 17.26 16.31
CA ARG A 376 13.99 17.09 14.88
C ARG A 376 15.33 16.40 14.63
N GLY A 377 15.41 15.72 13.49
CA GLY A 377 16.62 15.18 12.93
C GLY A 377 16.62 15.26 11.41
N THR A 378 17.74 14.92 10.79
CA THR A 378 17.85 14.81 9.33
C THR A 378 18.90 13.76 9.00
N LEU A 379 18.60 12.93 8.01
CA LEU A 379 19.53 11.97 7.41
C LEU A 379 19.82 12.43 5.98
N ASP A 380 21.10 12.54 5.62
CA ASP A 380 21.56 12.95 4.29
C ASP A 380 21.58 11.75 3.34
N LEU A 381 20.38 11.24 3.03
CA LEU A 381 20.17 10.13 2.09
C LEU A 381 18.80 10.25 1.42
N PRO A 382 18.63 9.73 0.19
CA PRO A 382 17.33 9.72 -0.47
C PRO A 382 16.28 8.94 0.32
N GLY A 383 15.07 9.50 0.41
CA GLY A 383 13.92 8.90 1.09
C GLY A 383 12.65 9.00 0.24
N THR A 384 12.72 8.65 -1.04
CA THR A 384 11.54 8.70 -1.94
C THR A 384 10.53 7.61 -1.64
N GLU A 385 10.97 6.53 -1.03
CA GLU A 385 10.17 5.40 -0.56
C GLU A 385 10.66 5.07 0.84
N LEU A 386 9.77 5.01 1.81
CA LEU A 386 10.06 4.80 3.23
C LEU A 386 9.11 3.77 3.81
N HIS A 387 9.66 2.84 4.62
CA HIS A 387 8.92 1.91 5.47
C HIS A 387 9.59 1.84 6.84
N ALA A 388 8.85 1.43 7.86
CA ALA A 388 9.37 1.25 9.21
C ALA A 388 8.87 -0.08 9.76
N ALA A 389 9.74 -0.82 10.42
CA ALA A 389 9.41 -2.03 11.14
C ALA A 389 10.61 -2.48 11.99
N ASP A 390 10.37 -3.23 13.04
CA ASP A 390 11.39 -3.84 13.90
C ASP A 390 11.88 -5.15 13.26
N PHE A 391 13.02 -5.10 12.57
CA PHE A 391 13.58 -6.26 11.86
C PHE A 391 14.46 -7.15 12.74
N ASP A 392 15.03 -6.62 13.82
CA ASP A 392 15.91 -7.39 14.69
C ASP A 392 15.28 -7.79 16.02
N GLY A 393 14.06 -7.32 16.31
CA GLY A 393 13.31 -7.67 17.50
C GLY A 393 13.79 -6.96 18.76
N ASP A 394 14.47 -5.82 18.62
CA ASP A 394 14.99 -5.06 19.76
C ASP A 394 13.92 -4.14 20.39
N GLY A 395 12.74 -4.05 19.80
CA GLY A 395 11.61 -3.23 20.22
C GLY A 395 11.68 -1.79 19.74
N THR A 396 12.57 -1.49 18.80
CA THR A 396 12.61 -0.20 18.09
C THR A 396 12.47 -0.43 16.59
N ASP A 397 11.76 0.47 15.90
CA ASP A 397 11.62 0.34 14.46
C ASP A 397 12.86 0.78 13.72
N ASP A 398 13.21 0.00 12.70
CA ASP A 398 14.22 0.34 11.72
C ASP A 398 13.61 1.08 10.53
N LEU A 399 14.40 1.89 9.84
CA LEU A 399 13.93 2.64 8.68
C LEU A 399 14.43 2.02 7.38
N VAL A 400 13.50 1.55 6.55
CA VAL A 400 13.79 1.15 5.17
C VAL A 400 13.71 2.34 4.23
N THR A 401 14.73 2.52 3.42
CA THR A 401 14.74 3.50 2.34
C THR A 401 14.88 2.81 0.99
N GLY A 402 13.87 3.03 0.12
CA GLY A 402 13.85 2.54 -1.26
C GLY A 402 14.43 3.53 -2.27
N GLY A 403 14.63 3.05 -3.49
CA GLY A 403 15.15 3.83 -4.60
C GLY A 403 16.12 3.01 -5.45
N LYS A 404 17.31 3.57 -5.79
CA LYS A 404 18.34 2.83 -6.54
C LYS A 404 18.91 1.62 -5.75
N ARG A 405 18.81 1.64 -4.45
CA ARG A 405 19.20 0.57 -3.52
C ARG A 405 18.21 0.56 -2.39
N ILE A 406 17.89 -0.61 -1.89
CA ILE A 406 17.14 -0.79 -0.67
C ILE A 406 18.13 -0.79 0.48
N ARG A 407 17.93 0.07 1.48
CA ARG A 407 18.76 0.17 2.67
C ARG A 407 17.88 0.14 3.90
N ILE A 408 18.33 -0.58 4.93
CA ILE A 408 17.71 -0.60 6.25
C ILE A 408 18.66 0.09 7.21
N LEU A 409 18.18 1.07 7.92
CA LEU A 409 18.91 1.86 8.92
C LEU A 409 18.41 1.43 10.29
N PRO A 410 19.26 0.86 11.15
CA PRO A 410 18.82 0.41 12.45
C PRO A 410 18.33 1.58 13.33
N GLY A 411 17.23 1.33 14.03
CA GLY A 411 16.74 2.12 15.13
C GLY A 411 17.62 1.96 16.37
N GLY A 412 17.20 2.52 17.47
CA GLY A 412 17.85 2.28 18.75
C GLY A 412 17.90 3.51 19.67
N PRO A 413 18.46 3.38 20.88
CA PRO A 413 18.34 4.42 21.95
C PRO A 413 18.86 5.81 21.60
N LYS A 414 19.62 5.94 20.51
CA LYS A 414 20.12 7.23 19.98
C LYS A 414 19.36 7.72 18.76
N GLY A 415 18.35 6.99 18.33
CA GLY A 415 17.61 7.16 17.08
C GLY A 415 18.33 6.47 15.93
N LEU A 416 17.78 6.65 14.73
CA LEU A 416 18.30 6.05 13.49
C LEU A 416 19.76 6.38 13.23
N THR A 417 20.51 5.38 12.78
CA THR A 417 21.93 5.52 12.40
C THR A 417 22.17 5.09 10.96
N THR A 418 23.10 5.78 10.29
CA THR A 418 23.56 5.37 8.96
C THR A 418 24.82 4.50 9.00
N THR A 419 25.43 4.34 10.18
CA THR A 419 26.73 3.68 10.34
C THR A 419 26.61 2.18 10.10
N ASP A 420 25.56 1.55 10.66
CA ASP A 420 25.34 0.10 10.60
C ASP A 420 24.24 -0.28 9.59
N ALA A 421 23.98 0.64 8.65
CA ALA A 421 22.94 0.44 7.64
C ALA A 421 23.26 -0.75 6.72
N VAL A 422 22.28 -1.65 6.59
CA VAL A 422 22.34 -2.82 5.71
C VAL A 422 21.86 -2.45 4.31
N THR A 423 22.53 -2.96 3.27
CA THR A 423 22.07 -2.84 1.89
C THR A 423 21.58 -4.20 1.42
N VAL A 424 20.28 -4.28 1.14
CA VAL A 424 19.65 -5.50 0.66
C VAL A 424 19.95 -5.70 -0.84
N ARG A 425 20.27 -6.94 -1.21
CA ARG A 425 20.55 -7.33 -2.59
C ARG A 425 19.35 -8.11 -3.14
N PRO A 426 18.58 -7.55 -4.10
CA PRO A 426 17.50 -8.27 -4.73
C PRO A 426 18.00 -9.53 -5.45
N PRO A 427 17.20 -10.60 -5.54
CA PRO A 427 17.60 -11.86 -6.18
C PRO A 427 17.65 -11.77 -7.70
N ALA A 428 17.06 -10.72 -8.29
CA ALA A 428 17.00 -10.48 -9.72
C ALA A 428 17.44 -9.05 -10.07
N SER A 429 17.88 -8.84 -11.30
CA SER A 429 18.19 -7.52 -11.83
C SER A 429 16.89 -6.83 -12.30
N GLY A 430 16.74 -5.56 -11.99
CA GLY A 430 15.58 -4.75 -12.38
C GLY A 430 15.35 -3.60 -11.40
N GLY A 431 14.31 -2.82 -11.65
CA GLY A 431 13.82 -1.84 -10.68
C GLY A 431 13.21 -2.58 -9.49
N THR A 432 13.73 -2.36 -8.29
CA THR A 432 13.23 -3.02 -7.09
C THR A 432 12.55 -2.01 -6.19
N ARG A 433 11.38 -2.37 -5.66
CA ARG A 433 10.64 -1.62 -4.64
C ARG A 433 10.29 -2.50 -3.45
N VAL A 434 10.09 -1.90 -2.31
CA VAL A 434 9.52 -2.56 -1.14
C VAL A 434 8.01 -2.70 -1.38
N LEU A 435 7.47 -3.89 -1.12
CA LEU A 435 6.02 -4.11 -1.13
C LEU A 435 5.44 -3.96 0.26
N GLU A 436 6.07 -4.61 1.22
CA GLU A 436 5.56 -4.72 2.59
C GLU A 436 6.73 -4.91 3.56
N THR A 437 6.51 -4.50 4.81
CA THR A 437 7.38 -4.79 5.96
C THR A 437 6.48 -5.23 7.10
N ALA A 438 6.48 -6.52 7.43
CA ALA A 438 5.62 -7.08 8.47
C ALA A 438 6.13 -8.46 8.86
N ASP A 439 5.77 -8.93 10.04
CA ASP A 439 6.04 -10.27 10.52
C ASP A 439 5.08 -11.27 9.82
N PHE A 440 5.58 -12.01 8.83
CA PHE A 440 4.83 -13.00 8.08
C PHE A 440 5.00 -14.41 8.62
N ASP A 441 6.10 -14.70 9.34
CA ASP A 441 6.37 -16.04 9.86
C ASP A 441 6.01 -16.20 11.35
N GLY A 442 5.65 -15.11 12.02
CA GLY A 442 5.17 -15.09 13.39
C GLY A 442 6.29 -15.22 14.43
N ASP A 443 7.53 -14.86 14.06
CA ASP A 443 8.70 -14.96 14.95
C ASP A 443 8.91 -13.70 15.81
N GLY A 444 8.09 -12.68 15.63
CA GLY A 444 8.14 -11.40 16.35
C GLY A 444 9.09 -10.37 15.74
N ARG A 445 9.68 -10.67 14.58
CA ARG A 445 10.49 -9.74 13.79
C ARG A 445 9.82 -9.47 12.45
N ALA A 446 9.97 -8.28 11.94
CA ALA A 446 9.42 -7.95 10.64
C ALA A 446 10.25 -8.59 9.51
N ASP A 447 9.56 -9.06 8.48
CA ASP A 447 10.15 -9.50 7.22
C ASP A 447 10.10 -8.39 6.19
N LEU A 448 11.04 -8.40 5.25
CA LEU A 448 11.08 -7.48 4.12
C LEU A 448 10.63 -8.17 2.84
N VAL A 449 9.53 -7.70 2.26
CA VAL A 449 9.03 -8.19 0.98
C VAL A 449 9.40 -7.23 -0.15
N LEU A 450 10.14 -7.73 -1.13
CA LEU A 450 10.59 -6.96 -2.29
C LEU A 450 9.95 -7.44 -3.59
N ARG A 451 9.62 -6.49 -4.47
CA ARG A 451 9.22 -6.74 -5.86
C ARG A 451 10.28 -6.21 -6.80
N THR A 452 10.85 -7.07 -7.63
CA THR A 452 11.79 -6.69 -8.70
C THR A 452 11.09 -6.79 -10.04
N VAL A 453 10.91 -5.64 -10.70
CA VAL A 453 10.26 -5.52 -12.01
C VAL A 453 11.22 -5.96 -13.09
N ARG A 454 10.82 -6.92 -13.92
CA ARG A 454 11.63 -7.50 -15.00
C ARG A 454 11.30 -7.00 -16.39
N GLY A 455 10.19 -6.29 -16.53
CA GLY A 455 9.76 -5.71 -17.80
C GLY A 455 9.13 -6.71 -18.79
N ASP A 456 8.98 -7.97 -18.40
CA ASP A 456 8.40 -9.06 -19.20
C ASP A 456 7.11 -9.63 -18.55
N ALA A 457 6.45 -8.83 -17.73
CA ALA A 457 5.26 -9.19 -16.95
C ALA A 457 5.45 -10.39 -15.99
N ALA A 458 6.70 -10.67 -15.61
CA ALA A 458 7.07 -11.76 -14.71
C ALA A 458 7.96 -11.25 -13.59
N ASP A 459 7.42 -10.33 -12.78
CA ASP A 459 8.15 -9.75 -11.67
C ASP A 459 8.53 -10.82 -10.65
N THR A 460 9.65 -10.62 -9.98
CA THR A 460 10.11 -11.48 -8.90
C THR A 460 9.72 -10.88 -7.56
N ILE A 461 9.02 -11.65 -6.74
CA ILE A 461 8.73 -11.34 -5.35
C ILE A 461 9.71 -12.13 -4.48
N ALA A 462 10.27 -11.50 -3.46
CA ALA A 462 11.26 -12.09 -2.56
C ALA A 462 11.01 -11.66 -1.12
N VAL A 463 10.97 -12.60 -0.19
CA VAL A 463 10.79 -12.39 1.25
C VAL A 463 12.10 -12.62 1.95
N TYR A 464 12.55 -11.65 2.71
CA TYR A 464 13.78 -11.69 3.52
C TYR A 464 13.37 -11.67 4.99
N PRO A 465 13.55 -12.79 5.72
CA PRO A 465 13.20 -12.84 7.13
C PRO A 465 14.00 -11.84 7.97
N GLY A 466 13.35 -11.31 9.00
CA GLY A 466 14.00 -10.53 10.05
C GLY A 466 15.06 -11.34 10.80
N ARG A 467 16.06 -10.67 11.37
CA ARG A 467 17.14 -11.33 12.10
C ARG A 467 17.71 -10.46 13.20
N GLU A 468 17.89 -11.04 14.38
CA GLU A 468 18.59 -10.42 15.51
C GLU A 468 19.99 -9.92 15.11
N ASP A 469 20.72 -10.72 14.30
CA ASP A 469 22.02 -10.34 13.76
C ASP A 469 21.87 -9.85 12.30
N GLY A 470 21.95 -8.53 12.06
CA GLY A 470 22.06 -7.93 10.73
C GLY A 470 20.75 -7.54 10.07
N LEU A 471 19.68 -7.32 10.85
CA LEU A 471 18.35 -6.81 10.47
C LEU A 471 17.55 -7.79 9.60
N VAL A 472 18.07 -8.18 8.44
CA VAL A 472 17.39 -9.15 7.54
C VAL A 472 18.38 -10.18 7.02
N ALA A 473 17.89 -11.34 6.62
CA ALA A 473 18.67 -12.39 6.00
C ALA A 473 19.38 -11.88 4.73
N GLU A 474 20.62 -12.35 4.47
CA GLU A 474 21.38 -11.99 3.26
C GLU A 474 20.73 -12.50 1.96
N ARG A 475 19.92 -13.54 2.04
CA ARG A 475 19.21 -14.18 0.93
C ARG A 475 17.73 -14.34 1.27
N PRO A 476 16.85 -14.19 0.28
CA PRO A 476 15.43 -14.43 0.51
C PRO A 476 15.19 -15.90 0.84
N GLU A 477 14.30 -16.14 1.77
CA GLU A 477 13.80 -17.48 2.10
C GLU A 477 12.75 -17.93 1.07
N VAL A 478 11.83 -17.04 0.74
CA VAL A 478 10.77 -17.28 -0.24
C VAL A 478 11.01 -16.44 -1.49
N THR A 479 10.89 -17.08 -2.66
CA THR A 479 10.95 -16.37 -3.95
C THR A 479 9.96 -17.00 -4.93
N PHE A 480 9.13 -16.17 -5.54
CA PHE A 480 8.17 -16.61 -6.56
C PHE A 480 7.99 -15.51 -7.63
N SER A 481 7.25 -15.84 -8.70
CA SER A 481 6.99 -14.91 -9.79
C SER A 481 5.53 -14.50 -9.87
N THR A 482 5.26 -13.23 -10.21
CA THR A 482 3.89 -12.76 -10.48
C THR A 482 3.24 -13.50 -11.65
N SER A 483 4.04 -14.06 -12.58
CA SER A 483 3.52 -14.93 -13.65
C SER A 483 2.83 -16.20 -13.16
N GLU A 484 3.02 -16.59 -11.89
CA GLU A 484 2.33 -17.74 -11.31
C GLU A 484 0.83 -17.50 -11.09
N PHE A 485 0.38 -16.25 -11.11
CA PHE A 485 -1.03 -15.87 -11.09
C PHE A 485 -1.65 -15.84 -12.48
N LEU A 486 -0.83 -15.68 -13.52
CA LEU A 486 -1.30 -15.61 -14.91
C LEU A 486 -1.69 -17.03 -15.38
N GLY A 487 -2.94 -17.22 -15.76
CA GLY A 487 -3.49 -18.52 -16.16
C GLY A 487 -4.24 -19.26 -15.04
N MET A 488 -4.59 -18.58 -13.97
CA MET A 488 -5.51 -19.06 -12.93
C MET A 488 -6.99 -18.72 -13.24
N GLU A 489 -7.28 -18.19 -14.45
CA GLU A 489 -8.64 -17.79 -14.90
C GLU A 489 -9.55 -19.00 -15.12
#